data_fbd387a0db65a97633c6f81a6bad770f
#
_entry.id   fbd387a0db65a97633c6f81a6bad770f
#
_cell.length_a   1.000
_cell.length_b   1.000
_cell.length_c   1.000
_cell.angle_alpha   90.00
_cell.angle_beta   90.00
_cell.angle_gamma   90.00
#
_symmetry.space_group_name_H-M   'P 1'
#
loop_
_entity.id
_entity.type
_entity.pdbx_description
1 polymer ?
#
loop_
_entity_poly.entity_id
_entity_poly.type
_entity_poly.pdbx_seq_one_letter_code
_entity_poly.pdbx_strand_id
1 'polypeptide(L)'
;KSLNVIKELNKLHAVDLVPTFMGAHAIPKEYQGRADDYLKLMKEEMIPKVAKENLAEFCDVFCEDRVFDVEQSKDILETGKRYGLIPKVHADEITPLGGASLAAEVKAISAEHLIHASDKGIDDMAKAGTIAILLPGTSLYLDESFARAKTMIEKGIPVALASDFNPGSCPTESLQLILNLACIKYKMTPEEVLTAATLNAAAAINRSSVVGSLEVGKQADILLWDAPDLDFIVYHFGVNLVKTVVKQGKIVVDKHTMR
;
A
#
# COMPACT_ATOMS: atom_id res chain seq x y z
N LYS A 1 12.51 15.47 5.91
CA LYS A 1 12.01 15.55 7.31
C LYS A 1 11.16 14.31 7.66
N SER A 2 10.11 13.97 6.91
CA SER A 2 9.18 12.86 7.22
C SER A 2 9.89 11.52 7.42
N LEU A 3 10.79 11.11 6.53
CA LEU A 3 11.54 9.85 6.65
C LEU A 3 12.40 9.80 7.92
N ASN A 4 12.99 10.93 8.34
CA ASN A 4 13.73 11.00 9.61
C ASN A 4 12.80 10.82 10.83
N VAL A 5 11.58 11.37 10.76
CA VAL A 5 10.57 11.18 11.82
C VAL A 5 10.16 9.71 11.91
N ILE A 6 9.92 9.05 10.77
CA ILE A 6 9.62 7.60 10.73
C ILE A 6 10.73 6.79 11.38
N LYS A 7 12.01 7.10 11.07
CA LYS A 7 13.17 6.44 11.66
C LYS A 7 13.22 6.60 13.19
N GLU A 8 12.85 7.76 13.72
CA GLU A 8 12.79 7.97 15.17
C GLU A 8 11.57 7.29 15.81
N LEU A 9 10.41 7.35 15.17
CA LEU A 9 9.19 6.69 15.66
C LEU A 9 9.34 5.17 15.77
N ASN A 10 10.05 4.53 14.85
CA ASN A 10 10.36 3.08 14.93
C ASN A 10 11.12 2.67 16.20
N LYS A 11 11.77 3.63 16.88
CA LYS A 11 12.45 3.37 18.17
C LYS A 11 11.53 3.53 19.37
N LEU A 12 10.41 4.24 19.20
CA LEU A 12 9.56 4.70 20.30
C LEU A 12 8.21 3.96 20.36
N HIS A 13 7.77 3.36 19.25
CA HIS A 13 6.44 2.77 19.16
C HIS A 13 6.49 1.27 18.84
N ALA A 14 5.48 0.53 19.31
CA ALA A 14 5.37 -0.93 19.05
C ALA A 14 5.04 -1.26 17.60
N VAL A 15 4.38 -0.36 16.86
CA VAL A 15 4.07 -0.53 15.43
C VAL A 15 5.33 -0.32 14.60
N ASP A 16 5.68 -1.29 13.75
CA ASP A 16 6.76 -1.16 12.78
C ASP A 16 6.32 -0.27 11.61
N LEU A 17 7.08 0.77 11.34
CA LEU A 17 6.87 1.68 10.21
C LEU A 17 7.83 1.31 9.08
N VAL A 18 7.29 1.01 7.92
CA VAL A 18 8.07 0.66 6.72
C VAL A 18 8.14 1.88 5.80
N PRO A 19 9.29 2.56 5.69
CA PRO A 19 9.38 3.85 5.02
C PRO A 19 9.44 3.73 3.51
N THR A 20 8.67 4.58 2.83
CA THR A 20 8.65 4.73 1.37
C THR A 20 9.07 6.15 0.99
N PHE A 21 9.98 6.30 0.02
CA PHE A 21 10.27 7.60 -0.59
C PHE A 21 9.17 7.94 -1.59
N MET A 22 8.41 8.98 -1.28
CA MET A 22 7.26 9.46 -2.05
C MET A 22 7.50 10.86 -2.61
N GLY A 23 8.73 11.19 -3.02
CA GLY A 23 9.06 12.49 -3.62
C GLY A 23 8.30 12.76 -4.92
N ALA A 24 8.03 11.73 -5.69
CA ALA A 24 7.35 11.80 -6.97
C ALA A 24 5.81 11.64 -6.85
N HIS A 25 5.18 12.31 -5.87
CA HIS A 25 3.71 12.30 -5.70
C HIS A 25 3.06 13.65 -5.99
N ALA A 26 3.83 14.73 -6.02
CA ALA A 26 3.35 16.06 -6.38
C ALA A 26 4.51 16.91 -6.88
N ILE A 27 4.24 17.81 -7.80
CA ILE A 27 5.20 18.83 -8.23
C ILE A 27 5.09 20.00 -7.27
N PRO A 28 6.17 20.33 -6.49
CA PRO A 28 6.17 21.47 -5.58
C PRO A 28 5.89 22.78 -6.30
N LYS A 29 5.33 23.76 -5.58
CA LYS A 29 4.98 25.06 -6.17
C LYS A 29 6.16 25.73 -6.87
N GLU A 30 7.37 25.59 -6.32
CA GLU A 30 8.61 26.14 -6.85
C GLU A 30 9.01 25.53 -8.21
N TYR A 31 8.48 24.35 -8.53
CA TYR A 31 8.76 23.61 -9.76
C TYR A 31 7.58 23.55 -10.72
N GLN A 32 6.49 24.28 -10.45
CA GLN A 32 5.35 24.33 -11.38
C GLN A 32 5.79 24.82 -12.77
N GLY A 33 5.44 24.05 -13.82
CA GLY A 33 5.89 24.27 -15.19
C GLY A 33 7.35 23.86 -15.47
N ARG A 34 8.04 23.27 -14.50
CA ARG A 34 9.43 22.79 -14.61
C ARG A 34 9.58 21.40 -13.97
N ALA A 35 8.70 20.47 -14.36
CA ALA A 35 8.70 19.09 -13.82
C ALA A 35 10.05 18.39 -14.00
N ASP A 36 10.71 18.62 -15.14
CA ASP A 36 12.01 18.00 -15.45
C ASP A 36 13.13 18.48 -14.50
N ASP A 37 13.11 19.75 -14.07
CA ASP A 37 14.05 20.25 -13.06
C ASP A 37 13.83 19.54 -11.70
N TYR A 38 12.57 19.28 -11.35
CA TYR A 38 12.24 18.54 -10.13
C TYR A 38 12.63 17.07 -10.23
N LEU A 39 12.38 16.44 -11.38
CA LEU A 39 12.87 15.07 -11.67
C LEU A 39 14.38 14.99 -11.51
N LYS A 40 15.11 15.97 -12.05
CA LYS A 40 16.57 16.05 -11.91
C LYS A 40 16.99 16.13 -10.45
N LEU A 41 16.36 17.01 -9.66
CA LEU A 41 16.62 17.13 -8.21
C LEU A 41 16.40 15.80 -7.49
N MET A 42 15.29 15.10 -7.78
CA MET A 42 15.01 13.81 -7.16
C MET A 42 16.09 12.77 -7.50
N LYS A 43 16.52 12.69 -8.76
CA LYS A 43 17.49 11.71 -9.23
C LYS A 43 18.90 11.98 -8.74
N GLU A 44 19.33 13.24 -8.77
CA GLU A 44 20.72 13.62 -8.49
C GLU A 44 20.99 13.87 -6.99
N GLU A 45 19.97 14.25 -6.22
CA GLU A 45 20.17 14.65 -4.82
C GLU A 45 19.30 13.86 -3.85
N MET A 46 17.96 13.77 -4.08
CA MET A 46 17.06 13.22 -3.06
C MET A 46 17.19 11.70 -2.93
N ILE A 47 17.11 10.95 -4.02
CA ILE A 47 17.21 9.47 -4.01
C ILE A 47 18.58 9.03 -3.51
N PRO A 48 19.72 9.58 -4.01
CA PRO A 48 21.04 9.25 -3.47
C PRO A 48 21.17 9.49 -1.96
N LYS A 49 20.62 10.59 -1.47
CA LYS A 49 20.63 10.92 -0.03
C LYS A 49 19.79 9.94 0.77
N VAL A 50 18.57 9.64 0.31
CA VAL A 50 17.67 8.67 0.97
C VAL A 50 18.34 7.31 1.09
N ALA A 51 18.96 6.83 0.02
CA ALA A 51 19.68 5.55 0.01
C ALA A 51 20.92 5.59 0.91
N LYS A 52 21.76 6.63 0.82
CA LYS A 52 22.97 6.77 1.64
C LYS A 52 22.67 6.78 3.15
N GLU A 53 21.57 7.40 3.55
CA GLU A 53 21.16 7.53 4.95
C GLU A 53 20.25 6.37 5.42
N ASN A 54 19.94 5.40 4.53
CA ASN A 54 19.01 4.28 4.79
C ASN A 54 17.68 4.80 5.36
N LEU A 55 17.05 5.77 4.68
CA LEU A 55 15.83 6.41 5.13
C LEU A 55 14.55 5.78 4.58
N ALA A 56 14.64 5.04 3.49
CA ALA A 56 13.50 4.34 2.88
C ALA A 56 13.93 3.00 2.29
N GLU A 57 12.98 2.08 2.22
CA GLU A 57 13.14 0.77 1.56
C GLU A 57 12.54 0.79 0.15
N PHE A 58 11.52 1.62 -0.06
CA PHE A 58 10.76 1.70 -1.30
C PHE A 58 10.88 3.09 -1.94
N CYS A 59 10.71 3.12 -3.26
CA CYS A 59 10.52 4.32 -4.06
C CYS A 59 9.16 4.21 -4.76
N ASP A 60 8.31 5.18 -4.55
CA ASP A 60 6.96 5.21 -5.07
C ASP A 60 6.73 6.45 -5.94
N VAL A 61 5.93 6.30 -6.98
CA VAL A 61 5.59 7.38 -7.90
C VAL A 61 4.07 7.44 -8.12
N PHE A 62 3.51 8.62 -8.21
CA PHE A 62 2.16 8.86 -8.68
C PHE A 62 2.17 9.02 -10.20
N CYS A 63 1.97 7.89 -10.91
CA CYS A 63 1.88 7.83 -12.36
C CYS A 63 0.48 8.25 -12.80
N GLU A 64 0.28 9.57 -13.02
CA GLU A 64 -1.05 10.13 -13.27
C GLU A 64 -0.97 11.37 -14.18
N ASP A 65 -2.04 11.63 -14.94
CA ASP A 65 -2.14 12.82 -15.79
C ASP A 65 -1.87 14.10 -14.97
N ARG A 66 -1.07 15.00 -15.52
CA ARG A 66 -0.64 16.27 -14.91
C ARG A 66 0.18 16.14 -13.62
N VAL A 67 0.62 14.94 -13.26
CA VAL A 67 1.58 14.72 -12.17
C VAL A 67 2.88 14.20 -12.75
N PHE A 68 3.03 12.89 -12.95
CA PHE A 68 4.16 12.31 -13.65
C PHE A 68 3.63 11.31 -14.69
N ASP A 69 4.04 11.48 -15.94
CA ASP A 69 3.70 10.54 -17.00
C ASP A 69 4.45 9.21 -16.86
N VAL A 70 4.15 8.25 -17.76
CA VAL A 70 4.73 6.90 -17.71
C VAL A 70 6.26 6.93 -17.84
N GLU A 71 6.82 7.74 -18.73
CA GLU A 71 8.26 7.80 -18.97
C GLU A 71 8.99 8.47 -17.78
N GLN A 72 8.43 9.56 -17.25
CA GLN A 72 8.96 10.24 -16.07
C GLN A 72 8.91 9.32 -14.85
N SER A 73 7.80 8.61 -14.66
CA SER A 73 7.62 7.63 -13.59
C SER A 73 8.62 6.49 -13.69
N LYS A 74 8.83 5.95 -14.89
CA LYS A 74 9.82 4.91 -15.16
C LYS A 74 11.24 5.36 -14.80
N ASP A 75 11.63 6.57 -15.24
CA ASP A 75 12.98 7.09 -14.99
C ASP A 75 13.28 7.26 -13.49
N ILE A 76 12.30 7.73 -12.70
CA ILE A 76 12.42 7.83 -11.23
C ILE A 76 12.56 6.44 -10.60
N LEU A 77 11.70 5.50 -10.97
CA LEU A 77 11.69 4.15 -10.39
C LEU A 77 12.97 3.37 -10.74
N GLU A 78 13.43 3.45 -11.99
CA GLU A 78 14.70 2.85 -12.40
C GLU A 78 15.89 3.53 -11.69
N THR A 79 15.82 4.83 -11.42
CA THR A 79 16.81 5.51 -10.57
C THR A 79 16.75 4.95 -9.15
N GLY A 80 15.57 4.86 -8.52
CA GLY A 80 15.41 4.27 -7.18
C GLY A 80 16.03 2.87 -7.10
N LYS A 81 15.76 2.01 -8.09
CA LYS A 81 16.34 0.65 -8.17
C LYS A 81 17.86 0.65 -8.21
N ARG A 82 18.49 1.56 -8.97
CA ARG A 82 19.98 1.67 -9.00
C ARG A 82 20.56 2.00 -7.63
N TYR A 83 19.77 2.65 -6.76
CA TYR A 83 20.15 2.95 -5.38
C TYR A 83 19.61 1.95 -4.35
N GLY A 84 19.07 0.80 -4.81
CA GLY A 84 18.62 -0.29 -3.95
C GLY A 84 17.22 -0.13 -3.37
N LEU A 85 16.44 0.86 -3.82
CA LEU A 85 15.04 1.01 -3.41
C LEU A 85 14.12 0.10 -4.25
N ILE A 86 13.13 -0.49 -3.60
CA ILE A 86 12.14 -1.37 -4.25
C ILE A 86 11.04 -0.48 -4.86
N PRO A 87 10.71 -0.64 -6.15
CA PRO A 87 9.71 0.20 -6.80
C PRO A 87 8.27 -0.15 -6.40
N LYS A 88 7.43 0.88 -6.28
CA LYS A 88 5.97 0.86 -6.11
C LYS A 88 5.35 1.91 -7.03
N VAL A 89 4.09 1.76 -7.41
CA VAL A 89 3.43 2.69 -8.34
C VAL A 89 1.99 2.97 -7.91
N HIS A 90 1.65 4.22 -7.63
CA HIS A 90 0.26 4.67 -7.66
C HIS A 90 -0.16 4.77 -9.12
N ALA A 91 -1.11 3.92 -9.54
CA ALA A 91 -1.34 3.58 -10.94
C ALA A 91 -2.82 3.62 -11.30
N ASP A 92 -3.12 4.28 -12.43
CA ASP A 92 -4.46 4.26 -13.01
C ASP A 92 -5.57 4.57 -11.98
N GLU A 93 -5.31 5.56 -11.10
CA GLU A 93 -6.24 5.98 -10.05
C GLU A 93 -7.33 6.87 -10.63
N ILE A 94 -6.96 7.95 -11.31
CA ILE A 94 -7.87 8.97 -11.84
C ILE A 94 -8.07 8.74 -13.35
N THR A 95 -6.98 8.42 -14.07
CA THR A 95 -7.02 8.20 -15.52
C THR A 95 -6.37 6.86 -15.90
N PRO A 96 -6.82 6.22 -17.02
CA PRO A 96 -6.20 4.99 -17.52
C PRO A 96 -4.88 5.28 -18.24
N LEU A 97 -3.87 5.79 -17.53
CA LEU A 97 -2.60 6.23 -18.11
C LEU A 97 -1.68 5.07 -18.50
N GLY A 98 -1.90 3.87 -17.94
CA GLY A 98 -1.07 2.69 -18.17
C GLY A 98 -0.08 2.42 -17.05
N GLY A 99 -0.31 2.98 -15.87
CA GLY A 99 0.50 2.76 -14.67
C GLY A 99 0.61 1.30 -14.25
N ALA A 100 -0.45 0.50 -14.44
CA ALA A 100 -0.43 -0.94 -14.19
C ALA A 100 0.59 -1.68 -15.09
N SER A 101 0.66 -1.35 -16.40
CA SER A 101 1.68 -1.92 -17.30
C SER A 101 3.09 -1.44 -16.93
N LEU A 102 3.25 -0.17 -16.53
CA LEU A 102 4.51 0.36 -16.04
C LEU A 102 4.98 -0.41 -14.80
N ALA A 103 4.10 -0.64 -13.81
CA ALA A 103 4.44 -1.38 -12.60
C ALA A 103 4.99 -2.78 -12.93
N ALA A 104 4.38 -3.47 -13.90
CA ALA A 104 4.88 -4.75 -14.39
C ALA A 104 6.26 -4.62 -15.07
N GLU A 105 6.44 -3.62 -15.91
CA GLU A 105 7.69 -3.38 -16.66
C GLU A 105 8.87 -3.12 -15.73
N VAL A 106 8.69 -2.25 -14.74
CA VAL A 106 9.75 -1.93 -13.77
C VAL A 106 9.90 -3.01 -12.69
N LYS A 107 9.09 -4.08 -12.72
CA LYS A 107 9.03 -5.13 -11.70
C LYS A 107 8.76 -4.54 -10.31
N ALA A 108 7.79 -3.65 -10.24
CA ALA A 108 7.33 -3.11 -8.96
C ALA A 108 6.79 -4.22 -8.07
N ILE A 109 7.06 -4.15 -6.77
CA ILE A 109 6.50 -5.11 -5.81
C ILE A 109 4.98 -4.99 -5.74
N SER A 110 4.47 -3.78 -5.88
CA SER A 110 3.03 -3.50 -5.88
C SER A 110 2.67 -2.33 -6.79
N ALA A 111 1.39 -2.29 -7.17
CA ALA A 111 0.72 -1.14 -7.76
C ALA A 111 -0.55 -0.83 -6.96
N GLU A 112 -0.75 0.44 -6.66
CA GLU A 112 -1.79 0.95 -5.78
C GLU A 112 -2.95 1.53 -6.60
N HIS A 113 -4.18 1.54 -6.03
CA HIS A 113 -5.47 2.00 -6.59
C HIS A 113 -6.02 1.13 -7.72
N LEU A 114 -5.46 1.23 -8.93
CA LEU A 114 -5.82 0.40 -10.08
C LEU A 114 -7.30 0.51 -10.52
N ILE A 115 -7.95 1.64 -10.23
CA ILE A 115 -9.38 1.88 -10.49
C ILE A 115 -9.65 1.74 -12.00
N HIS A 116 -8.80 2.37 -12.81
CA HIS A 116 -8.92 2.41 -14.27
C HIS A 116 -7.90 1.51 -15.00
N ALA A 117 -7.27 0.56 -14.27
CA ALA A 117 -6.32 -0.36 -14.89
C ALA A 117 -6.94 -1.11 -16.09
N SER A 118 -6.25 -1.10 -17.22
CA SER A 118 -6.70 -1.80 -18.44
C SER A 118 -6.56 -3.32 -18.32
N ASP A 119 -7.27 -4.08 -19.17
CA ASP A 119 -7.10 -5.55 -19.20
C ASP A 119 -5.66 -5.95 -19.49
N LYS A 120 -4.99 -5.21 -20.38
CA LYS A 120 -3.57 -5.39 -20.68
C LYS A 120 -2.71 -5.15 -19.43
N GLY A 121 -2.96 -4.05 -18.69
CA GLY A 121 -2.21 -3.73 -17.48
C GLY A 121 -2.36 -4.82 -16.40
N ILE A 122 -3.58 -5.32 -16.20
CA ILE A 122 -3.85 -6.43 -15.29
C ILE A 122 -3.12 -7.71 -15.75
N ASP A 123 -3.14 -8.04 -17.06
CA ASP A 123 -2.42 -9.20 -17.59
C ASP A 123 -0.89 -9.07 -17.44
N ASP A 124 -0.36 -7.86 -17.63
CA ASP A 124 1.06 -7.59 -17.46
C ASP A 124 1.47 -7.75 -15.97
N MET A 125 0.67 -7.23 -15.03
CA MET A 125 0.90 -7.39 -13.59
C MET A 125 0.85 -8.87 -13.17
N ALA A 126 -0.12 -9.64 -13.67
CA ALA A 126 -0.22 -11.08 -13.39
C ALA A 126 1.05 -11.83 -13.81
N LYS A 127 1.57 -11.55 -14.99
CA LYS A 127 2.82 -12.16 -15.51
C LYS A 127 4.06 -11.73 -14.73
N ALA A 128 4.08 -10.49 -14.27
CA ALA A 128 5.22 -9.94 -13.52
C ALA A 128 5.23 -10.36 -12.05
N GLY A 129 4.09 -10.82 -11.50
CA GLY A 129 3.93 -11.11 -10.08
C GLY A 129 3.77 -9.85 -9.22
N THR A 130 3.36 -8.72 -9.82
CA THR A 130 3.12 -7.47 -9.09
C THR A 130 1.84 -7.58 -8.27
N ILE A 131 1.90 -7.20 -7.00
CA ILE A 131 0.78 -7.23 -6.05
C ILE A 131 -0.13 -6.02 -6.32
N ALA A 132 -1.44 -6.23 -6.35
CA ALA A 132 -2.42 -5.15 -6.41
C ALA A 132 -2.79 -4.70 -5.00
N ILE A 133 -2.50 -3.45 -4.61
CA ILE A 133 -2.97 -2.86 -3.36
C ILE A 133 -4.23 -2.05 -3.66
N LEU A 134 -5.37 -2.50 -3.15
CA LEU A 134 -6.66 -1.86 -3.38
C LEU A 134 -7.09 -1.04 -2.17
N LEU A 135 -7.63 0.13 -2.44
CA LEU A 135 -7.88 1.19 -1.45
C LEU A 135 -9.37 1.61 -1.46
N PRO A 136 -10.28 0.71 -0.99
CA PRO A 136 -11.71 0.96 -1.10
C PRO A 136 -12.21 2.15 -0.27
N GLY A 137 -11.44 2.54 0.74
CA GLY A 137 -11.74 3.72 1.56
C GLY A 137 -11.63 5.02 0.75
N THR A 138 -10.58 5.14 -0.05
CA THR A 138 -10.33 6.28 -0.94
C THR A 138 -11.41 6.37 -2.01
N SER A 139 -11.70 5.27 -2.73
CA SER A 139 -12.78 5.23 -3.72
C SER A 139 -14.13 5.63 -3.12
N LEU A 140 -14.46 5.16 -1.90
CA LEU A 140 -15.70 5.53 -1.23
C LEU A 140 -15.73 7.02 -0.85
N TYR A 141 -14.65 7.53 -0.26
CA TYR A 141 -14.60 8.90 0.26
C TYR A 141 -14.64 9.96 -0.84
N LEU A 142 -14.03 9.66 -2.00
CA LEU A 142 -14.01 10.53 -3.17
C LEU A 142 -15.20 10.31 -4.11
N ASP A 143 -16.12 9.39 -3.80
CA ASP A 143 -17.24 8.99 -4.67
C ASP A 143 -16.80 8.50 -6.06
N GLU A 144 -15.68 7.77 -6.10
CA GLU A 144 -15.08 7.22 -7.31
C GLU A 144 -15.50 5.77 -7.56
N SER A 145 -15.17 5.28 -8.75
CA SER A 145 -15.32 3.87 -9.11
C SER A 145 -14.44 2.96 -8.26
N PHE A 146 -14.74 1.66 -8.27
CA PHE A 146 -14.00 0.65 -7.53
C PHE A 146 -13.18 -0.23 -8.49
N ALA A 147 -11.94 -0.53 -8.11
CA ALA A 147 -11.06 -1.41 -8.89
C ALA A 147 -11.65 -2.82 -9.07
N ARG A 148 -11.23 -3.51 -10.11
CA ARG A 148 -11.74 -4.83 -10.52
C ARG A 148 -11.07 -5.97 -9.74
N ALA A 149 -11.23 -6.00 -8.41
CA ALA A 149 -10.58 -6.95 -7.52
C ALA A 149 -10.79 -8.42 -7.94
N LYS A 150 -12.04 -8.82 -8.25
CA LYS A 150 -12.33 -10.22 -8.64
C LYS A 150 -11.60 -10.62 -9.92
N THR A 151 -11.56 -9.74 -10.92
CA THR A 151 -10.79 -9.98 -12.15
C THR A 151 -9.30 -10.17 -11.86
N MET A 152 -8.74 -9.37 -10.95
CA MET A 152 -7.33 -9.49 -10.55
C MET A 152 -7.06 -10.82 -9.84
N ILE A 153 -7.93 -11.21 -8.90
CA ILE A 153 -7.85 -12.50 -8.19
C ILE A 153 -7.97 -13.68 -9.17
N GLU A 154 -8.94 -13.65 -10.09
CA GLU A 154 -9.16 -14.69 -11.10
C GLU A 154 -7.95 -14.84 -12.04
N LYS A 155 -7.20 -13.77 -12.28
CA LYS A 155 -5.94 -13.80 -13.04
C LYS A 155 -4.71 -14.18 -12.20
N GLY A 156 -4.89 -14.51 -10.93
CA GLY A 156 -3.83 -14.95 -10.03
C GLY A 156 -2.98 -13.81 -9.45
N ILE A 157 -3.43 -12.56 -9.54
CA ILE A 157 -2.74 -11.45 -8.90
C ILE A 157 -3.04 -11.47 -7.40
N PRO A 158 -2.04 -11.49 -6.52
CA PRO A 158 -2.28 -11.28 -5.10
C PRO A 158 -2.87 -9.89 -4.86
N VAL A 159 -4.06 -9.82 -4.28
CA VAL A 159 -4.70 -8.56 -3.89
C VAL A 159 -4.38 -8.29 -2.43
N ALA A 160 -3.89 -7.11 -2.11
CA ALA A 160 -3.71 -6.58 -0.76
C ALA A 160 -4.70 -5.44 -0.51
N LEU A 161 -5.00 -5.17 0.76
CA LEU A 161 -5.87 -4.08 1.21
C LEU A 161 -5.11 -3.16 2.15
N ALA A 162 -5.32 -1.86 2.00
CA ALA A 162 -4.80 -0.84 2.91
C ALA A 162 -5.82 0.28 3.09
N SER A 163 -5.61 1.12 4.12
CA SER A 163 -6.51 2.25 4.40
C SER A 163 -6.27 3.45 3.50
N ASP A 164 -5.05 3.64 3.03
CA ASP A 164 -4.62 4.88 2.39
C ASP A 164 -4.88 6.10 3.30
N PHE A 165 -4.63 5.95 4.60
CA PHE A 165 -4.91 7.02 5.56
C PHE A 165 -4.17 8.31 5.21
N ASN A 166 -4.92 9.31 4.83
CA ASN A 166 -4.42 10.66 4.58
C ASN A 166 -5.57 11.69 4.74
N PRO A 167 -5.26 12.97 5.03
CA PRO A 167 -6.29 13.98 5.28
C PRO A 167 -7.06 14.42 4.01
N GLY A 168 -6.57 14.09 2.81
CA GLY A 168 -7.15 14.54 1.54
C GLY A 168 -8.20 13.60 0.97
N SER A 169 -7.92 12.30 0.96
CA SER A 169 -8.70 11.32 0.22
C SER A 169 -9.23 10.14 1.05
N CYS A 170 -8.68 9.90 2.26
CA CYS A 170 -9.17 8.80 3.12
C CYS A 170 -8.84 9.04 4.60
N PRO A 171 -9.63 9.86 5.32
CA PRO A 171 -9.36 10.18 6.73
C PRO A 171 -9.86 9.08 7.70
N THR A 172 -9.53 7.81 7.45
CA THR A 172 -9.84 6.69 8.33
C THR A 172 -8.65 5.77 8.54
N GLU A 173 -8.33 5.49 9.80
CA GLU A 173 -7.35 4.49 10.24
C GLU A 173 -8.01 3.12 10.50
N SER A 174 -9.33 2.99 10.30
CA SER A 174 -10.07 1.76 10.57
C SER A 174 -9.87 0.71 9.48
N LEU A 175 -8.90 -0.17 9.63
CA LEU A 175 -8.73 -1.28 8.69
C LEU A 175 -9.96 -2.22 8.66
N GLN A 176 -10.71 -2.36 9.77
CA GLN A 176 -11.95 -3.15 9.77
C GLN A 176 -13.01 -2.57 8.83
N LEU A 177 -13.13 -1.23 8.74
CA LEU A 177 -13.99 -0.58 7.74
C LEU A 177 -13.52 -0.92 6.32
N ILE A 178 -12.21 -0.96 6.07
CA ILE A 178 -11.66 -1.37 4.78
C ILE A 178 -12.03 -2.81 4.44
N LEU A 179 -11.98 -3.74 5.41
CA LEU A 179 -12.42 -5.13 5.22
C LEU A 179 -13.91 -5.20 4.84
N ASN A 180 -14.77 -4.46 5.55
CA ASN A 180 -16.20 -4.39 5.21
C ASN A 180 -16.42 -3.87 3.78
N LEU A 181 -15.74 -2.78 3.41
CA LEU A 181 -15.84 -2.20 2.07
C LEU A 181 -15.37 -3.16 0.98
N ALA A 182 -14.32 -3.93 1.21
CA ALA A 182 -13.83 -4.92 0.26
C ALA A 182 -14.87 -6.02 0.00
N CYS A 183 -15.55 -6.53 1.03
CA CYS A 183 -16.66 -7.47 0.86
C CYS A 183 -17.82 -6.84 0.08
N ILE A 184 -18.22 -5.61 0.43
CA ILE A 184 -19.39 -4.95 -0.14
C ILE A 184 -19.14 -4.48 -1.59
N LYS A 185 -18.00 -3.83 -1.84
CA LYS A 185 -17.71 -3.15 -3.10
C LYS A 185 -16.90 -4.01 -4.08
N TYR A 186 -15.88 -4.70 -3.60
CA TYR A 186 -15.06 -5.58 -4.43
C TYR A 186 -15.64 -7.00 -4.56
N LYS A 187 -16.70 -7.34 -3.78
CA LYS A 187 -17.31 -8.68 -3.76
C LYS A 187 -16.32 -9.79 -3.38
N MET A 188 -15.33 -9.44 -2.58
CA MET A 188 -14.40 -10.41 -2.02
C MET A 188 -15.07 -11.24 -0.91
N THR A 189 -14.68 -12.51 -0.79
CA THR A 189 -15.13 -13.35 0.33
C THR A 189 -14.41 -12.94 1.62
N PRO A 190 -14.92 -13.29 2.81
CA PRO A 190 -14.24 -13.03 4.07
C PRO A 190 -12.80 -13.57 4.11
N GLU A 191 -12.54 -14.75 3.55
CA GLU A 191 -11.20 -15.35 3.48
C GLU A 191 -10.28 -14.61 2.53
N GLU A 192 -10.78 -14.17 1.36
CA GLU A 192 -10.03 -13.33 0.43
C GLU A 192 -9.63 -12.00 1.09
N VAL A 193 -10.56 -11.38 1.81
CA VAL A 193 -10.34 -10.12 2.53
C VAL A 193 -9.33 -10.29 3.66
N LEU A 194 -9.41 -11.35 4.44
CA LEU A 194 -8.45 -11.62 5.51
C LEU A 194 -7.05 -11.86 4.95
N THR A 195 -6.93 -12.67 3.89
CA THR A 195 -5.66 -12.93 3.20
C THR A 195 -5.08 -11.63 2.63
N ALA A 196 -5.92 -10.79 2.03
CA ALA A 196 -5.53 -9.50 1.47
C ALA A 196 -5.00 -8.51 2.52
N ALA A 197 -5.59 -8.50 3.72
CA ALA A 197 -5.20 -7.60 4.81
C ALA A 197 -4.03 -8.13 5.67
N THR A 198 -3.62 -9.37 5.47
CA THR A 198 -2.57 -10.02 6.26
C THR A 198 -1.39 -10.47 5.40
N LEU A 199 -1.44 -11.66 4.81
CA LEU A 199 -0.33 -12.26 4.08
C LEU A 199 0.05 -11.44 2.85
N ASN A 200 -0.92 -11.03 2.03
CA ASN A 200 -0.65 -10.27 0.81
C ASN A 200 -0.19 -8.83 1.14
N ALA A 201 -0.78 -8.20 2.17
CA ALA A 201 -0.32 -6.90 2.64
C ALA A 201 1.12 -6.96 3.17
N ALA A 202 1.48 -8.01 3.92
CA ALA A 202 2.85 -8.25 4.36
C ALA A 202 3.81 -8.46 3.17
N ALA A 203 3.37 -9.17 2.12
CA ALA A 203 4.15 -9.36 0.91
C ALA A 203 4.39 -8.03 0.17
N ALA A 204 3.37 -7.17 0.08
CA ALA A 204 3.45 -5.87 -0.58
C ALA A 204 4.44 -4.89 0.07
N ILE A 205 4.81 -5.13 1.32
CA ILE A 205 5.84 -4.39 2.06
C ILE A 205 7.10 -5.23 2.33
N ASN A 206 7.29 -6.33 1.58
CA ASN A 206 8.45 -7.24 1.71
C ASN A 206 8.64 -7.81 3.12
N ARG A 207 7.55 -8.19 3.80
CA ARG A 207 7.55 -8.72 5.18
C ARG A 207 6.85 -10.08 5.33
N SER A 208 6.40 -10.72 4.25
CA SER A 208 5.65 -11.99 4.32
C SER A 208 6.45 -13.15 4.91
N SER A 209 7.78 -13.10 4.90
CA SER A 209 8.64 -14.07 5.59
C SER A 209 8.66 -13.89 7.11
N VAL A 210 8.22 -12.73 7.62
CA VAL A 210 8.31 -12.35 9.05
C VAL A 210 6.94 -12.29 9.70
N VAL A 211 5.94 -11.73 8.99
CA VAL A 211 4.57 -11.50 9.50
C VAL A 211 3.53 -11.86 8.44
N GLY A 212 2.25 -11.71 8.75
CA GLY A 212 1.12 -11.89 7.84
C GLY A 212 0.44 -13.25 7.93
N SER A 213 1.04 -14.21 8.61
CA SER A 213 0.43 -15.52 8.92
C SER A 213 0.93 -16.07 10.25
N LEU A 214 0.15 -16.97 10.85
CA LEU A 214 0.50 -17.66 12.08
C LEU A 214 1.26 -18.95 11.75
N GLU A 215 2.55 -18.86 11.63
CA GLU A 215 3.45 -19.97 11.28
C GLU A 215 4.64 -20.04 12.23
N VAL A 216 5.15 -21.26 12.44
CA VAL A 216 6.36 -21.49 13.24
C VAL A 216 7.53 -20.75 12.58
N GLY A 217 8.24 -19.94 13.37
CA GLY A 217 9.39 -19.15 12.92
C GLY A 217 9.04 -17.71 12.50
N LYS A 218 7.77 -17.36 12.37
CA LYS A 218 7.33 -15.98 12.17
C LYS A 218 7.16 -15.23 13.50
N GLN A 219 7.19 -13.92 13.40
CA GLN A 219 6.97 -13.03 14.53
C GLN A 219 5.55 -13.17 15.08
N ALA A 220 5.39 -13.27 16.37
CA ALA A 220 4.09 -13.39 17.03
C ALA A 220 3.38 -12.02 17.09
N ASP A 221 2.85 -11.58 15.96
CA ASP A 221 1.94 -10.45 15.81
C ASP A 221 0.52 -11.00 15.63
N ILE A 222 -0.31 -10.92 16.67
CA ILE A 222 -1.58 -11.64 16.76
C ILE A 222 -2.68 -10.69 17.22
N LEU A 223 -3.83 -10.77 16.55
CA LEU A 223 -5.06 -10.09 16.97
C LEU A 223 -6.03 -11.10 17.57
N LEU A 224 -6.59 -10.79 18.73
CA LEU A 224 -7.74 -11.47 19.28
C LEU A 224 -8.97 -10.59 19.07
N TRP A 225 -10.03 -11.20 18.53
CA TRP A 225 -11.27 -10.52 18.16
C TRP A 225 -12.40 -10.88 19.13
N ASP A 226 -13.25 -9.91 19.42
CA ASP A 226 -14.52 -10.11 20.10
C ASP A 226 -15.59 -10.47 19.06
N ALA A 227 -15.42 -11.62 18.45
CA ALA A 227 -16.25 -12.12 17.37
C ALA A 227 -16.22 -13.66 17.37
N PRO A 228 -17.35 -14.33 17.06
CA PRO A 228 -17.43 -15.80 17.02
C PRO A 228 -16.70 -16.40 15.79
N ASP A 229 -16.66 -15.67 14.69
CA ASP A 229 -16.10 -16.15 13.41
C ASP A 229 -15.67 -14.97 12.51
N LEU A 230 -15.13 -15.30 11.35
CA LEU A 230 -14.65 -14.30 10.37
C LEU A 230 -15.81 -13.55 9.71
N ASP A 231 -16.94 -14.21 9.44
CA ASP A 231 -18.11 -13.58 8.83
C ASP A 231 -18.65 -12.45 9.72
N PHE A 232 -18.66 -12.66 11.04
CA PHE A 232 -19.06 -11.65 12.01
C PHE A 232 -18.18 -10.39 11.92
N ILE A 233 -16.86 -10.55 11.74
CA ILE A 233 -15.90 -9.43 11.66
C ILE A 233 -16.20 -8.56 10.43
N VAL A 234 -16.41 -9.16 9.26
CA VAL A 234 -16.66 -8.43 8.01
C VAL A 234 -18.10 -7.97 7.86
N TYR A 235 -19.05 -8.54 8.62
CA TYR A 235 -20.47 -8.15 8.61
C TYR A 235 -20.73 -6.91 9.48
N HIS A 236 -20.06 -6.77 10.63
CA HIS A 236 -20.25 -5.66 11.56
C HIS A 236 -19.56 -4.39 11.05
N PHE A 237 -20.34 -3.59 10.33
CA PHE A 237 -19.88 -2.40 9.64
C PHE A 237 -19.50 -1.26 10.60
N GLY A 238 -18.26 -0.75 10.47
CA GLY A 238 -17.77 0.42 11.20
C GLY A 238 -17.50 0.19 12.69
N VAL A 239 -17.48 -1.06 13.17
CA VAL A 239 -17.22 -1.41 14.57
C VAL A 239 -15.81 -1.97 14.75
N ASN A 240 -15.09 -1.50 15.77
CA ASN A 240 -13.79 -2.06 16.14
C ASN A 240 -13.96 -3.24 17.10
N LEU A 241 -13.84 -4.46 16.55
CA LEU A 241 -13.99 -5.73 17.26
C LEU A 241 -12.65 -6.28 17.79
N VAL A 242 -11.52 -5.60 17.58
CA VAL A 242 -10.23 -6.03 18.15
C VAL A 242 -10.27 -5.90 19.66
N LYS A 243 -9.98 -6.99 20.37
CA LYS A 243 -9.99 -7.10 21.83
C LYS A 243 -8.59 -7.01 22.41
N THR A 244 -7.65 -7.79 21.84
CA THR A 244 -6.26 -7.82 22.30
C THR A 244 -5.34 -7.76 21.10
N VAL A 245 -4.26 -7.00 21.23
CA VAL A 245 -3.16 -6.95 20.26
C VAL A 245 -1.89 -7.47 20.91
N VAL A 246 -1.34 -8.52 20.32
CA VAL A 246 -0.02 -9.03 20.66
C VAL A 246 0.95 -8.58 19.57
N LYS A 247 2.05 -7.96 19.97
CA LYS A 247 3.13 -7.51 19.08
C LYS A 247 4.45 -8.10 19.54
N GLN A 248 5.11 -8.87 18.67
CA GLN A 248 6.37 -9.57 19.01
C GLN A 248 6.24 -10.43 20.29
N GLY A 249 5.10 -11.10 20.45
CA GLY A 249 4.81 -11.93 21.62
C GLY A 249 4.43 -11.16 22.89
N LYS A 250 4.31 -9.82 22.84
CA LYS A 250 3.92 -8.99 23.99
C LYS A 250 2.54 -8.38 23.76
N ILE A 251 1.70 -8.41 24.79
CA ILE A 251 0.40 -7.71 24.74
C ILE A 251 0.67 -6.20 24.77
N VAL A 252 0.23 -5.49 23.75
CA VAL A 252 0.38 -4.03 23.62
C VAL A 252 -0.96 -3.28 23.71
N VAL A 253 -2.07 -3.99 23.48
CA VAL A 253 -3.43 -3.50 23.71
C VAL A 253 -4.26 -4.62 24.33
N ASP A 254 -5.00 -4.32 25.40
CA ASP A 254 -5.98 -5.21 26.01
C ASP A 254 -7.19 -4.42 26.52
N LYS A 255 -8.32 -4.56 25.86
CA LYS A 255 -9.56 -3.87 26.24
C LYS A 255 -10.17 -4.36 27.57
N HIS A 256 -9.71 -5.49 28.13
CA HIS A 256 -10.15 -5.95 29.45
C HIS A 256 -9.56 -5.14 30.59
N THR A 257 -8.38 -4.57 30.40
CA THR A 257 -7.68 -3.78 31.44
C THR A 257 -8.03 -2.29 31.42
N MET A 258 -8.78 -1.84 30.39
CA MET A 258 -9.19 -0.44 30.21
C MET A 258 -10.62 -0.14 30.73
N ARG A 259 -11.08 -0.87 31.77
CA ARG A 259 -12.36 -0.57 32.46
C ARG A 259 -12.14 0.29 33.70
#